data_5d2b18424f3e5b6320feea4b615da392
#
_entry.id   5d2b18424f3e5b6320feea4b615da392
#
_cell.length_a   1.000
_cell.length_b   1.000
_cell.length_c   1.000
_cell.angle_alpha   90.00
_cell.angle_beta   90.00
_cell.angle_gamma   90.00
#
_symmetry.space_group_name_H-M   'P 1'
#
loop_
_entity.id
_entity.type
_entity.pdbx_description
1 polymer ?
#
loop_
_entity_poly.entity_id
_entity_poly.type
_entity_poly.pdbx_seq_one_letter_code
_entity_poly.pdbx_strand_id
1 'polypeptide(L)'
;MMYLGGKATVAKPIARFFAAQTTRSYWEPFVGAASVIAEMPPSWIRYGSDLEQSMIILLQAVQTGWKPPLVTERMRCQLREKNDPLDPCTAVAKFGCSFRGCAWGGYTYKSAKQNFALTARNTLIKLAPKIRDVIFKFSDYLTAGISADLIYCDPPYKDTYSVGCKSDFNHAQFWEWASKQESLIAVTERSAPAGWVKVWYKVKNQGFKNRDGTYLVERLWLREDQLPRWNRDLKTSVRCWNLNPLLVDRIRKKRAMVENRIGALP
;
A
#
# COMPACT_ATOMS: atom_id res chain seq x y z
N MET A 1 8.05 -10.21 2.52
CA MET A 1 7.10 -11.29 2.82
C MET A 1 5.97 -11.24 1.80
N MET A 2 5.43 -12.37 1.37
CA MET A 2 4.19 -12.34 0.57
C MET A 2 3.03 -11.91 1.45
N TYR A 3 2.21 -11.01 0.92
CA TYR A 3 0.98 -10.52 1.53
C TYR A 3 -0.03 -10.27 0.41
N LEU A 4 -1.27 -10.68 0.59
CA LEU A 4 -2.30 -10.53 -0.44
C LEU A 4 -2.48 -9.04 -0.74
N GLY A 5 -2.44 -8.66 -2.01
CA GLY A 5 -2.48 -7.26 -2.41
C GLY A 5 -1.15 -6.50 -2.29
N GLY A 6 -0.10 -7.13 -1.73
CA GLY A 6 1.19 -6.45 -1.47
C GLY A 6 1.77 -5.72 -2.68
N LYS A 7 2.28 -4.52 -2.47
CA LYS A 7 2.77 -3.59 -3.51
C LYS A 7 4.26 -3.72 -3.83
N ALA A 8 4.93 -4.80 -3.42
CA ALA A 8 6.39 -4.95 -3.54
C ALA A 8 6.94 -4.66 -4.95
N THR A 9 6.21 -5.01 -6.01
CA THR A 9 6.63 -4.78 -7.41
C THR A 9 6.44 -3.36 -7.91
N VAL A 10 5.66 -2.54 -7.19
CA VAL A 10 5.32 -1.16 -7.55
C VAL A 10 5.68 -0.15 -6.45
N ALA A 11 6.18 -0.61 -5.31
CA ALA A 11 6.51 0.21 -4.16
C ALA A 11 7.52 1.33 -4.49
N LYS A 12 8.64 0.98 -5.12
CA LYS A 12 9.68 1.97 -5.49
C LYS A 12 9.17 3.07 -6.43
N PRO A 13 8.48 2.77 -7.55
CA PRO A 13 7.87 3.81 -8.36
C PRO A 13 6.91 4.71 -7.56
N ILE A 14 5.99 4.13 -6.78
CA ILE A 14 5.02 4.87 -5.96
C ILE A 14 5.76 5.79 -4.98
N ALA A 15 6.71 5.25 -4.21
CA ALA A 15 7.48 6.02 -3.26
C ALA A 15 8.29 7.16 -3.91
N ARG A 16 8.90 6.93 -5.09
CA ARG A 16 9.59 7.99 -5.85
C ARG A 16 8.65 9.13 -6.25
N PHE A 17 7.43 8.79 -6.68
CA PHE A 17 6.42 9.80 -7.01
C PHE A 17 6.06 10.64 -5.77
N PHE A 18 5.87 10.02 -4.62
CA PHE A 18 5.56 10.71 -3.37
C PHE A 18 6.76 11.51 -2.85
N ALA A 19 7.96 10.95 -2.88
CA ALA A 19 9.18 11.62 -2.43
C ALA A 19 9.54 12.89 -3.24
N ALA A 20 9.02 13.03 -4.46
CA ALA A 20 9.16 14.25 -5.26
C ALA A 20 8.25 15.39 -4.78
N GLN A 21 7.35 15.15 -3.82
CA GLN A 21 6.48 16.18 -3.26
C GLN A 21 7.20 16.99 -2.17
N THR A 22 6.71 18.21 -1.90
CA THR A 22 7.27 19.11 -0.87
C THR A 22 6.82 18.79 0.54
N THR A 23 6.32 17.58 0.75
CA THR A 23 5.80 17.06 2.02
C THR A 23 6.93 16.54 2.92
N ARG A 24 6.66 16.41 4.22
CA ARG A 24 7.61 15.88 5.21
C ARG A 24 7.01 14.81 6.11
N SER A 25 5.70 14.61 6.04
CA SER A 25 4.99 13.57 6.77
C SER A 25 4.12 12.73 5.83
N TYR A 26 4.02 11.44 6.14
CA TYR A 26 3.40 10.43 5.30
C TYR A 26 2.62 9.41 6.14
N TRP A 27 1.43 9.06 5.70
CA TRP A 27 0.61 8.06 6.36
C TRP A 27 0.08 7.00 5.37
N GLU A 28 0.23 5.73 5.74
CA GLU A 28 -0.38 4.57 5.10
C GLU A 28 -1.44 3.95 6.03
N PRO A 29 -2.74 4.25 5.89
CA PRO A 29 -3.80 3.69 6.72
C PRO A 29 -4.11 2.20 6.45
N PHE A 30 -3.56 1.63 5.39
CA PHE A 30 -3.65 0.22 5.01
C PHE A 30 -2.24 -0.30 4.75
N VAL A 31 -1.39 -0.28 5.78
CA VAL A 31 0.06 -0.48 5.60
C VAL A 31 0.43 -1.91 5.19
N GLY A 32 -0.40 -2.90 5.52
CA GLY A 32 -0.16 -4.30 5.21
C GLY A 32 1.27 -4.74 5.54
N ALA A 33 2.00 -5.25 4.55
CA ALA A 33 3.38 -5.68 4.71
C ALA A 33 4.43 -4.54 4.59
N ALA A 34 4.03 -3.29 4.74
CA ALA A 34 4.88 -2.09 4.75
C ALA A 34 5.73 -1.90 3.46
N SER A 35 5.20 -2.33 2.30
CA SER A 35 5.99 -2.33 1.07
C SER A 35 6.31 -0.93 0.55
N VAL A 36 5.38 0.01 0.61
CA VAL A 36 5.57 1.38 0.07
C VAL A 36 6.22 2.28 1.12
N ILE A 37 5.75 2.27 2.36
CA ILE A 37 6.31 3.08 3.45
C ILE A 37 7.80 2.79 3.69
N ALA A 38 8.25 1.56 3.45
CA ALA A 38 9.66 1.17 3.55
C ALA A 38 10.56 1.80 2.47
N GLU A 39 9.99 2.28 1.37
CA GLU A 39 10.71 2.97 0.29
C GLU A 39 10.57 4.50 0.37
N MET A 40 9.78 5.00 1.33
CA MET A 40 9.66 6.44 1.58
C MET A 40 10.93 7.00 2.25
N PRO A 41 11.26 8.29 2.04
CA PRO A 41 12.45 8.89 2.62
C PRO A 41 12.50 8.71 4.14
N PRO A 42 13.61 8.23 4.71
CA PRO A 42 13.73 8.03 6.15
C PRO A 42 13.75 9.37 6.94
N SER A 43 14.01 10.49 6.28
CA SER A 43 13.94 11.82 6.85
C SER A 43 12.51 12.34 7.06
N TRP A 44 11.50 11.63 6.56
CA TRP A 44 10.12 11.99 6.77
C TRP A 44 9.55 11.32 8.01
N ILE A 45 8.57 11.97 8.66
CA ILE A 45 7.76 11.32 9.68
C ILE A 45 6.81 10.37 8.97
N ARG A 46 6.89 9.08 9.30
CA ARG A 46 6.17 8.02 8.59
C ARG A 46 5.25 7.27 9.54
N TYR A 47 3.95 7.29 9.26
CA TYR A 47 2.92 6.56 10.00
C TYR A 47 2.38 5.41 9.16
N GLY A 48 2.30 4.23 9.75
CA GLY A 48 1.64 3.06 9.16
C GLY A 48 0.56 2.54 10.11
N SER A 49 -0.67 2.40 9.63
CA SER A 49 -1.73 1.75 10.42
C SER A 49 -2.44 0.66 9.62
N ASP A 50 -3.05 -0.27 10.33
CA ASP A 50 -3.81 -1.38 9.75
C ASP A 50 -4.78 -1.96 10.79
N LEU A 51 -5.86 -2.57 10.32
CA LEU A 51 -6.80 -3.35 11.14
C LEU A 51 -6.34 -4.79 11.37
N GLU A 52 -5.31 -5.26 10.68
CA GLU A 52 -4.71 -6.57 10.94
C GLU A 52 -3.67 -6.45 12.06
N GLN A 53 -4.12 -6.63 13.30
CA GLN A 53 -3.30 -6.47 14.49
C GLN A 53 -2.02 -7.29 14.46
N SER A 54 -2.11 -8.55 14.03
CA SER A 54 -0.94 -9.43 13.96
C SER A 54 0.15 -8.90 13.01
N MET A 55 -0.25 -8.19 11.94
CA MET A 55 0.69 -7.55 11.03
C MET A 55 1.40 -6.36 11.69
N ILE A 56 0.68 -5.52 12.42
CA ILE A 56 1.26 -4.39 13.17
C ILE A 56 2.25 -4.89 14.22
N ILE A 57 1.89 -5.91 15.01
CA ILE A 57 2.77 -6.53 16.01
C ILE A 57 4.03 -7.11 15.33
N LEU A 58 3.88 -7.79 14.19
CA LEU A 58 5.03 -8.28 13.42
C LEU A 58 5.95 -7.13 12.99
N LEU A 59 5.40 -6.05 12.42
CA LEU A 59 6.21 -4.92 11.94
C LEU A 59 6.95 -4.23 13.10
N GLN A 60 6.30 -4.04 14.24
CA GLN A 60 6.92 -3.50 15.45
C GLN A 60 8.03 -4.40 15.99
N ALA A 61 7.82 -5.72 16.03
CA ALA A 61 8.84 -6.67 16.44
C ALA A 61 10.06 -6.65 15.50
N VAL A 62 9.83 -6.66 14.18
CA VAL A 62 10.90 -6.58 13.19
C VAL A 62 11.67 -5.27 13.28
N GLN A 63 10.99 -4.17 13.56
CA GLN A 63 11.56 -2.83 13.73
C GLN A 63 12.56 -2.78 14.89
N THR A 64 12.29 -3.50 15.99
CA THR A 64 13.19 -3.59 17.15
C THR A 64 14.31 -4.63 17.00
N GLY A 65 14.43 -5.24 15.83
CA GLY A 65 15.49 -6.21 15.52
C GLY A 65 15.13 -7.67 15.77
N TRP A 66 13.86 -7.98 16.11
CA TRP A 66 13.42 -9.36 16.21
C TRP A 66 13.57 -10.07 14.85
N LYS A 67 14.17 -11.27 14.89
CA LYS A 67 14.38 -12.08 13.70
C LYS A 67 13.35 -13.22 13.64
N PRO A 68 12.52 -13.29 12.58
CA PRO A 68 11.54 -14.36 12.46
C PRO A 68 12.21 -15.74 12.48
N PRO A 69 11.65 -16.71 13.20
CA PRO A 69 12.09 -18.10 13.09
C PRO A 69 11.76 -18.65 11.71
N LEU A 70 12.38 -19.79 11.37
CA LEU A 70 11.98 -20.54 10.21
C LEU A 70 10.71 -21.34 10.58
N VAL A 71 9.54 -20.81 10.19
CA VAL A 71 8.26 -21.44 10.54
C VAL A 71 8.10 -22.76 9.81
N THR A 72 8.04 -23.85 10.57
CA THR A 72 7.76 -25.20 10.05
C THR A 72 6.24 -25.41 9.92
N GLU A 73 5.81 -26.47 9.23
CA GLU A 73 4.39 -26.80 9.11
C GLU A 73 3.75 -27.06 10.47
N ARG A 74 4.44 -27.79 11.36
CA ARG A 74 3.99 -28.04 12.74
C ARG A 74 3.80 -26.74 13.52
N MET A 75 4.79 -25.84 13.49
CA MET A 75 4.67 -24.52 14.12
C MET A 75 3.50 -23.72 13.56
N ARG A 76 3.31 -23.79 12.26
CA ARG A 76 2.20 -23.10 11.60
C ARG A 76 0.83 -23.61 12.07
N CYS A 77 0.65 -24.93 12.23
CA CYS A 77 -0.56 -25.51 12.80
C CYS A 77 -0.81 -24.99 14.21
N GLN A 78 0.19 -25.03 15.08
CA GLN A 78 0.10 -24.52 16.45
C GLN A 78 -0.24 -23.03 16.51
N LEU A 79 0.42 -22.20 15.67
CA LEU A 79 0.14 -20.77 15.58
C LEU A 79 -1.27 -20.48 15.04
N ARG A 80 -1.78 -21.33 14.13
CA ARG A 80 -3.14 -21.22 13.62
C ARG A 80 -4.20 -21.55 14.67
N GLU A 81 -3.96 -22.57 15.49
CA GLU A 81 -4.85 -22.95 16.59
C GLU A 81 -4.93 -21.86 17.65
N LYS A 82 -3.79 -21.31 18.06
CA LYS A 82 -3.73 -20.20 19.02
C LYS A 82 -4.31 -18.92 18.43
N ASN A 83 -3.99 -18.64 17.19
CA ASN A 83 -4.33 -17.43 16.45
C ASN A 83 -4.16 -16.12 17.26
N ASP A 84 -3.11 -16.08 18.10
CA ASP A 84 -2.81 -14.94 18.96
C ASP A 84 -2.26 -13.78 18.13
N PRO A 85 -2.97 -12.65 18.02
CA PRO A 85 -2.51 -11.51 17.25
C PRO A 85 -1.30 -10.79 17.87
N LEU A 86 -1.00 -11.03 19.13
CA LEU A 86 0.15 -10.42 19.84
C LEU A 86 1.45 -11.21 19.66
N ASP A 87 1.39 -12.44 19.16
CA ASP A 87 2.58 -13.20 18.77
C ASP A 87 3.01 -12.80 17.33
N PRO A 88 4.18 -12.17 17.15
CA PRO A 88 4.64 -11.78 15.81
C PRO A 88 4.82 -12.98 14.86
N CYS A 89 5.01 -14.19 15.37
CA CYS A 89 5.05 -15.40 14.54
C CYS A 89 3.71 -15.70 13.88
N THR A 90 2.58 -15.29 14.48
CA THR A 90 1.25 -15.50 13.93
C THR A 90 1.12 -14.88 12.53
N ALA A 91 1.53 -13.63 12.33
CA ALA A 91 1.47 -13.00 11.02
C ALA A 91 2.42 -13.64 10.00
N VAL A 92 3.61 -14.09 10.45
CA VAL A 92 4.55 -14.84 9.57
C VAL A 92 3.89 -16.13 9.08
N ALA A 93 3.25 -16.88 9.98
CA ALA A 93 2.56 -18.14 9.66
C ALA A 93 1.30 -17.90 8.81
N LYS A 94 0.49 -16.89 9.20
CA LYS A 94 -0.80 -16.54 8.59
C LYS A 94 -0.65 -16.09 7.15
N PHE A 95 0.33 -15.26 6.86
CA PHE A 95 0.53 -14.63 5.55
C PHE A 95 1.80 -15.12 4.85
N GLY A 96 2.94 -15.04 5.52
CA GLY A 96 4.25 -15.29 4.94
C GLY A 96 4.46 -16.73 4.48
N CYS A 97 3.86 -17.70 5.18
CA CYS A 97 3.92 -19.12 4.87
C CYS A 97 2.69 -19.63 4.12
N SER A 98 1.83 -18.74 3.63
CA SER A 98 0.58 -19.08 2.98
C SER A 98 0.61 -18.80 1.48
N PHE A 99 -0.10 -19.62 0.72
CA PHE A 99 -0.19 -19.47 -0.72
C PHE A 99 -0.70 -18.07 -1.09
N ARG A 100 0.07 -17.36 -1.92
CA ARG A 100 -0.21 -15.97 -2.35
C ARG A 100 -0.34 -14.95 -1.22
N GLY A 101 0.08 -15.27 0.00
CA GLY A 101 -0.09 -14.39 1.15
C GLY A 101 -1.53 -14.26 1.63
N CYS A 102 -2.41 -15.20 1.27
CA CYS A 102 -3.78 -15.26 1.80
C CYS A 102 -3.75 -15.71 3.26
N ALA A 103 -4.58 -15.08 4.11
CA ALA A 103 -4.68 -15.44 5.51
C ALA A 103 -4.99 -16.94 5.67
N TRP A 104 -4.09 -17.68 6.33
CA TRP A 104 -4.18 -19.11 6.55
C TRP A 104 -4.42 -19.97 5.30
N GLY A 105 -4.05 -19.45 4.12
CA GLY A 105 -4.09 -20.20 2.85
C GLY A 105 -3.23 -21.46 2.89
N GLY A 106 -3.30 -22.29 1.85
CA GLY A 106 -2.52 -23.53 1.79
C GLY A 106 -1.05 -23.31 2.10
N TYR A 107 -0.46 -24.18 2.95
CA TYR A 107 0.96 -24.15 3.24
C TYR A 107 1.74 -24.66 2.03
N THR A 108 2.57 -23.82 1.47
CA THR A 108 3.31 -24.16 0.26
C THR A 108 4.76 -24.48 0.57
N TYR A 109 4.99 -25.73 0.97
CA TYR A 109 6.33 -26.30 1.09
C TYR A 109 6.67 -27.22 -0.10
N LYS A 110 5.75 -27.40 -1.05
CA LYS A 110 5.77 -28.51 -2.00
C LYS A 110 6.66 -28.33 -3.25
N SER A 111 7.45 -27.29 -3.38
CA SER A 111 8.47 -27.32 -4.44
C SER A 111 9.86 -27.14 -3.85
N ALA A 112 10.78 -28.02 -4.23
CA ALA A 112 12.20 -27.92 -3.89
C ALA A 112 12.84 -26.57 -4.31
N LYS A 113 12.12 -25.77 -5.09
CA LYS A 113 12.56 -24.46 -5.60
C LYS A 113 12.04 -23.24 -4.82
N GLN A 114 11.06 -23.37 -3.93
CA GLN A 114 10.47 -22.21 -3.23
C GLN A 114 10.18 -22.54 -1.75
N ASN A 115 11.07 -22.09 -0.88
CA ASN A 115 10.84 -22.10 0.56
C ASN A 115 10.22 -20.77 0.99
N PHE A 116 8.90 -20.74 1.19
CA PHE A 116 8.17 -19.52 1.55
C PHE A 116 8.53 -19.01 2.94
N ALA A 117 8.76 -19.90 3.92
CA ALA A 117 9.17 -19.52 5.27
C ALA A 117 10.54 -18.83 5.25
N LEU A 118 11.51 -19.36 4.50
CA LEU A 118 12.83 -18.74 4.32
C LEU A 118 12.71 -17.41 3.56
N THR A 119 11.88 -17.35 2.53
CA THR A 119 11.63 -16.12 1.78
C THR A 119 10.99 -15.05 2.65
N ALA A 120 9.98 -15.41 3.47
CA ALA A 120 9.35 -14.49 4.41
C ALA A 120 10.36 -13.95 5.42
N ARG A 121 11.12 -14.84 6.07
CA ARG A 121 12.20 -14.48 7.02
C ARG A 121 13.20 -13.50 6.40
N ASN A 122 13.77 -13.85 5.25
CA ASN A 122 14.79 -13.03 4.59
C ASN A 122 14.23 -11.66 4.16
N THR A 123 12.97 -11.62 3.73
CA THR A 123 12.31 -10.36 3.37
C THR A 123 12.12 -9.46 4.59
N LEU A 124 11.71 -10.02 5.74
CA LEU A 124 11.52 -9.26 6.98
C LEU A 124 12.85 -8.75 7.53
N ILE A 125 13.90 -9.55 7.48
CA ILE A 125 15.25 -9.09 7.87
C ILE A 125 15.72 -7.91 7.01
N LYS A 126 15.46 -7.94 5.69
CA LYS A 126 15.79 -6.82 4.79
C LYS A 126 14.87 -5.61 4.97
N LEU A 127 13.67 -5.80 5.49
CA LEU A 127 12.70 -4.75 5.78
C LEU A 127 13.11 -3.95 7.03
N ALA A 128 13.61 -4.62 8.07
CA ALA A 128 13.92 -4.04 9.38
C ALA A 128 14.64 -2.66 9.33
N PRO A 129 15.77 -2.49 8.61
CA PRO A 129 16.46 -1.20 8.58
C PRO A 129 15.65 -0.09 7.89
N LYS A 130 14.73 -0.44 7.00
CA LYS A 130 13.93 0.52 6.23
C LYS A 130 12.74 1.10 7.01
N ILE A 131 12.29 0.39 8.03
CA ILE A 131 11.12 0.77 8.83
C ILE A 131 11.48 1.21 10.25
N ARG A 132 12.76 1.39 10.57
CA ARG A 132 13.26 1.66 11.93
C ARG A 132 12.51 2.82 12.61
N ASP A 133 12.28 3.89 11.88
CA ASP A 133 11.68 5.12 12.39
C ASP A 133 10.21 5.30 11.98
N VAL A 134 9.55 4.23 11.54
CA VAL A 134 8.12 4.25 11.20
C VAL A 134 7.30 4.09 12.46
N ILE A 135 6.28 4.92 12.63
CA ILE A 135 5.33 4.83 13.75
C ILE A 135 4.16 3.92 13.32
N PHE A 136 4.13 2.69 13.86
CA PHE A 136 3.07 1.74 13.57
C PHE A 136 1.96 1.76 14.62
N LYS A 137 0.69 1.77 14.17
CA LYS A 137 -0.49 1.80 15.01
C LYS A 137 -1.53 0.78 14.53
N PHE A 138 -2.02 -0.08 15.44
CA PHE A 138 -3.23 -0.86 15.21
C PHE A 138 -4.42 0.08 15.32
N SER A 139 -5.07 0.39 14.20
CA SER A 139 -6.17 1.36 14.17
C SER A 139 -6.92 1.31 12.84
N ASP A 140 -8.20 1.59 12.90
CA ASP A 140 -9.02 1.90 11.72
C ASP A 140 -8.64 3.27 11.15
N TYR A 141 -8.69 3.41 9.81
CA TYR A 141 -8.42 4.68 9.11
C TYR A 141 -9.38 5.81 9.53
N LEU A 142 -10.61 5.46 9.94
CA LEU A 142 -11.61 6.42 10.40
C LEU A 142 -11.28 7.02 11.77
N THR A 143 -10.62 6.24 12.64
CA THR A 143 -10.41 6.59 14.05
C THR A 143 -8.92 6.73 14.41
N ALA A 144 -8.02 6.59 13.44
CA ALA A 144 -6.58 6.62 13.70
C ALA A 144 -6.10 7.92 14.35
N GLY A 145 -6.74 9.06 14.06
CA GLY A 145 -6.33 10.36 14.59
C GLY A 145 -4.93 10.79 14.13
N ILE A 146 -4.48 10.33 12.94
CA ILE A 146 -3.17 10.64 12.38
C ILE A 146 -3.33 11.78 11.37
N SER A 147 -2.54 12.84 11.56
CA SER A 147 -2.39 13.92 10.59
C SER A 147 -1.05 13.79 9.89
N ALA A 148 -1.04 13.88 8.57
CA ALA A 148 0.15 13.84 7.74
C ALA A 148 -0.07 14.70 6.48
N ASP A 149 1.02 15.19 5.86
CA ASP A 149 0.92 16.01 4.64
C ASP A 149 0.44 15.20 3.44
N LEU A 150 0.79 13.91 3.41
CA LEU A 150 0.47 12.98 2.34
C LEU A 150 -0.07 11.66 2.90
N ILE A 151 -1.21 11.23 2.37
CA ILE A 151 -1.88 9.97 2.71
C ILE A 151 -1.86 9.07 1.48
N TYR A 152 -1.41 7.82 1.65
CA TYR A 152 -1.49 6.81 0.60
C TYR A 152 -2.36 5.63 1.06
N CYS A 153 -3.41 5.37 0.33
CA CYS A 153 -4.37 4.32 0.62
C CYS A 153 -4.28 3.17 -0.38
N ASP A 154 -4.20 1.96 0.17
CA ASP A 154 -4.29 0.70 -0.58
C ASP A 154 -5.35 -0.21 0.06
N PRO A 155 -6.64 0.20 0.01
CA PRO A 155 -7.72 -0.53 0.66
C PRO A 155 -7.94 -1.90 0.01
N PRO A 156 -8.68 -2.82 0.65
CA PRO A 156 -9.18 -4.02 0.00
C PRO A 156 -9.92 -3.64 -1.29
N TYR A 157 -9.52 -4.22 -2.44
CA TYR A 157 -10.11 -3.84 -3.72
C TYR A 157 -11.53 -4.37 -3.87
N LYS A 158 -12.39 -3.54 -4.44
CA LYS A 158 -13.75 -3.94 -4.81
C LYS A 158 -13.69 -5.15 -5.75
N ASP A 159 -14.56 -6.12 -5.52
CA ASP A 159 -14.66 -7.34 -6.33
C ASP A 159 -13.41 -8.25 -6.32
N THR A 160 -12.53 -8.10 -5.32
CA THR A 160 -11.43 -9.04 -5.15
C THR A 160 -11.91 -10.25 -4.35
N TYR A 161 -12.25 -11.33 -5.07
CA TYR A 161 -12.47 -12.63 -4.44
C TYR A 161 -11.11 -13.25 -4.10
N SER A 162 -10.69 -13.16 -2.86
CA SER A 162 -9.76 -14.16 -2.32
C SER A 162 -10.59 -15.30 -1.76
N VAL A 163 -10.27 -16.53 -2.14
CA VAL A 163 -10.94 -17.74 -1.61
C VAL A 163 -10.85 -17.67 -0.09
N GLY A 164 -12.00 -17.53 0.58
CA GLY A 164 -12.11 -17.50 2.04
C GLY A 164 -12.10 -16.12 2.71
N CYS A 165 -11.97 -15.01 1.98
CA CYS A 165 -12.01 -13.66 2.55
C CYS A 165 -12.97 -12.78 1.76
N LYS A 166 -14.25 -12.77 2.12
CA LYS A 166 -15.10 -11.62 1.81
C LYS A 166 -14.62 -10.46 2.67
N SER A 167 -14.21 -9.36 2.07
CA SER A 167 -13.98 -8.12 2.80
C SER A 167 -15.31 -7.43 2.96
N ASP A 168 -15.74 -7.22 4.21
CA ASP A 168 -16.90 -6.38 4.55
C ASP A 168 -16.53 -4.88 4.47
N PHE A 169 -15.48 -4.55 3.72
CA PHE A 169 -14.97 -3.20 3.58
C PHE A 169 -16.01 -2.29 2.89
N ASN A 170 -16.37 -1.22 3.58
CA ASN A 170 -17.33 -0.24 3.07
C ASN A 170 -16.65 0.76 2.13
N HIS A 171 -16.65 0.44 0.83
CA HIS A 171 -16.04 1.29 -0.20
C HIS A 171 -16.68 2.67 -0.30
N ALA A 172 -17.99 2.80 -0.08
CA ALA A 172 -18.66 4.10 -0.14
C ALA A 172 -18.17 5.02 0.98
N GLN A 173 -18.14 4.51 2.21
CA GLN A 173 -17.62 5.22 3.38
C GLN A 173 -16.15 5.60 3.21
N PHE A 174 -15.34 4.68 2.66
CA PHE A 174 -13.92 4.94 2.39
C PHE A 174 -13.74 6.11 1.40
N TRP A 175 -14.46 6.11 0.27
CA TRP A 175 -14.34 7.17 -0.72
C TRP A 175 -14.87 8.50 -0.21
N GLU A 176 -15.93 8.49 0.62
CA GLU A 176 -16.41 9.68 1.31
C GLU A 176 -15.36 10.26 2.25
N TRP A 177 -14.75 9.40 3.11
CA TRP A 177 -13.67 9.82 3.99
C TRP A 177 -12.45 10.34 3.20
N ALA A 178 -12.02 9.63 2.16
CA ALA A 178 -10.88 10.02 1.34
C ALA A 178 -11.10 11.37 0.64
N SER A 179 -12.35 11.65 0.22
CA SER A 179 -12.71 12.90 -0.43
C SER A 179 -12.74 14.12 0.53
N LYS A 180 -12.83 13.89 1.84
CA LYS A 180 -12.81 14.93 2.87
C LYS A 180 -11.43 15.29 3.37
N GLN A 181 -10.37 14.54 2.96
CA GLN A 181 -9.03 14.80 3.45
C GLN A 181 -8.45 16.11 2.90
N GLU A 182 -7.93 16.97 3.78
CA GLU A 182 -7.21 18.19 3.41
C GLU A 182 -5.79 17.90 2.93
N SER A 183 -5.19 16.82 3.45
CA SER A 183 -3.89 16.30 3.06
C SER A 183 -3.88 15.88 1.60
N LEU A 184 -2.71 15.90 0.95
CA LEU A 184 -2.56 15.24 -0.35
C LEU A 184 -2.93 13.76 -0.19
N ILE A 185 -3.83 13.26 -1.03
CA ILE A 185 -4.25 11.86 -0.93
C ILE A 185 -4.13 11.14 -2.27
N ALA A 186 -3.57 9.95 -2.22
CA ALA A 186 -3.44 9.04 -3.35
C ALA A 186 -4.02 7.67 -2.98
N VAL A 187 -4.74 7.06 -3.91
CA VAL A 187 -5.41 5.76 -3.70
C VAL A 187 -5.05 4.79 -4.80
N THR A 188 -4.64 3.57 -4.44
CA THR A 188 -4.60 2.45 -5.41
C THR A 188 -5.91 1.68 -5.32
N GLU A 189 -6.61 1.58 -6.45
CA GLU A 189 -7.86 0.81 -6.59
C GLU A 189 -8.13 0.55 -8.08
N ARG A 190 -9.02 -0.39 -8.39
CA ARG A 190 -9.44 -0.73 -9.77
C ARG A 190 -10.24 0.39 -10.42
N SER A 191 -11.08 1.06 -9.64
CA SER A 191 -11.92 2.16 -10.08
C SER A 191 -12.05 3.20 -8.98
N ALA A 192 -12.38 4.43 -9.36
CA ALA A 192 -12.64 5.51 -8.42
C ALA A 192 -13.92 6.26 -8.83
N PRO A 193 -14.61 6.91 -7.89
CA PRO A 193 -15.78 7.73 -8.20
C PRO A 193 -15.41 9.01 -8.98
N ALA A 194 -16.41 9.78 -9.37
CA ALA A 194 -16.20 11.11 -9.95
C ALA A 194 -15.38 12.01 -9.01
N GLY A 195 -14.59 12.91 -9.56
CA GLY A 195 -13.68 13.78 -8.81
C GLY A 195 -12.28 13.16 -8.53
N TRP A 196 -12.03 11.94 -9.02
CA TRP A 196 -10.72 11.28 -8.95
C TRP A 196 -10.16 11.03 -10.34
N VAL A 197 -8.88 11.28 -10.53
CA VAL A 197 -8.19 11.15 -11.80
C VAL A 197 -7.13 10.06 -11.73
N LYS A 198 -7.18 9.13 -12.69
CA LYS A 198 -6.17 8.09 -12.84
C LYS A 198 -4.88 8.72 -13.37
N VAL A 199 -3.84 8.71 -12.54
CA VAL A 199 -2.53 9.30 -12.91
C VAL A 199 -1.52 8.25 -13.35
N TRP A 200 -1.72 6.99 -12.93
CA TRP A 200 -0.82 5.90 -13.27
C TRP A 200 -1.54 4.56 -13.34
N TYR A 201 -0.99 3.65 -14.14
CA TYR A 201 -1.41 2.25 -14.14
C TYR A 201 -0.24 1.32 -14.47
N LYS A 202 -0.31 0.09 -13.98
CA LYS A 202 0.58 -1.01 -14.36
C LYS A 202 -0.23 -2.28 -14.59
N VAL A 203 -0.06 -2.86 -15.76
CA VAL A 203 -0.59 -4.19 -16.05
C VAL A 203 0.28 -5.22 -15.33
N LYS A 204 -0.32 -6.07 -14.51
CA LYS A 204 0.39 -7.20 -13.91
C LYS A 204 0.60 -8.26 -14.98
N ASN A 205 1.83 -8.34 -15.51
CA ASN A 205 2.22 -9.40 -16.42
C ASN A 205 2.31 -10.73 -15.68
N GLN A 206 1.85 -11.79 -16.36
CA GLN A 206 1.98 -13.21 -16.03
C GLN A 206 0.88 -13.81 -15.13
N GLY A 207 0.00 -14.56 -15.75
CA GLY A 207 -0.77 -15.65 -15.13
C GLY A 207 -1.97 -15.26 -14.26
N PHE A 208 -2.15 -13.97 -13.99
CA PHE A 208 -3.27 -13.48 -13.20
C PHE A 208 -4.25 -12.71 -14.08
N LYS A 209 -5.17 -13.46 -14.66
CA LYS A 209 -6.35 -12.90 -15.30
C LYS A 209 -7.51 -12.91 -14.30
N ASN A 210 -8.40 -11.94 -14.41
CA ASN A 210 -9.71 -12.00 -13.80
C ASN A 210 -10.47 -13.22 -14.35
N ARG A 211 -11.62 -13.59 -13.76
CA ARG A 211 -12.47 -14.68 -14.27
C ARG A 211 -12.93 -14.47 -15.71
N ASP A 212 -13.04 -13.21 -16.14
CA ASP A 212 -13.39 -12.79 -17.52
C ASP A 212 -12.20 -12.78 -18.49
N GLY A 213 -11.04 -13.26 -18.07
CA GLY A 213 -9.82 -13.29 -18.90
C GLY A 213 -9.08 -11.97 -19.01
N THR A 214 -9.54 -10.88 -18.36
CA THR A 214 -8.88 -9.58 -18.38
C THR A 214 -7.64 -9.54 -17.48
N TYR A 215 -6.64 -8.72 -17.84
CA TYR A 215 -5.44 -8.56 -17.02
C TYR A 215 -5.74 -7.74 -15.76
N LEU A 216 -5.11 -8.13 -14.65
CA LEU A 216 -5.11 -7.32 -13.44
C LEU A 216 -4.30 -6.04 -13.67
N VAL A 217 -4.92 -4.90 -13.42
CA VAL A 217 -4.31 -3.58 -13.60
C VAL A 217 -4.31 -2.85 -12.26
N GLU A 218 -3.11 -2.52 -11.77
CA GLU A 218 -2.95 -1.57 -10.66
C GLU A 218 -3.13 -0.15 -11.20
N ARG A 219 -3.90 0.66 -10.52
CA ARG A 219 -4.11 2.08 -10.88
C ARG A 219 -3.88 2.95 -9.66
N LEU A 220 -3.28 4.13 -9.87
CA LEU A 220 -3.14 5.17 -8.87
C LEU A 220 -4.08 6.32 -9.22
N TRP A 221 -4.85 6.74 -8.24
CA TRP A 221 -5.84 7.81 -8.34
C TRP A 221 -5.46 8.95 -7.43
N LEU A 222 -5.61 10.18 -7.92
CA LEU A 222 -5.47 11.42 -7.16
C LEU A 222 -6.78 12.19 -7.23
N ARG A 223 -7.07 12.97 -6.20
CA ARG A 223 -8.22 13.88 -6.21
C ARG A 223 -8.01 14.98 -7.26
N GLU A 224 -9.04 15.26 -8.04
CA GLU A 224 -8.97 16.21 -9.14
C GLU A 224 -8.75 17.65 -8.68
N ASP A 225 -9.38 18.04 -7.55
CA ASP A 225 -9.23 19.36 -6.93
C ASP A 225 -7.84 19.58 -6.32
N GLN A 226 -7.15 18.50 -5.91
CA GLN A 226 -5.80 18.57 -5.36
C GLN A 226 -4.69 18.55 -6.42
N LEU A 227 -4.99 18.27 -7.70
CA LEU A 227 -3.98 18.18 -8.76
C LEU A 227 -3.01 19.37 -8.83
N PRO A 228 -3.44 20.64 -8.61
CA PRO A 228 -2.51 21.77 -8.60
C PRO A 228 -1.50 21.77 -7.45
N ARG A 229 -1.78 21.06 -6.35
CA ARG A 229 -0.90 20.93 -5.17
C ARG A 229 0.17 19.86 -5.36
N TRP A 230 -0.04 18.90 -6.24
CA TRP A 230 0.95 17.86 -6.56
C TRP A 230 2.08 18.49 -7.39
N ASN A 231 3.32 18.21 -6.99
CA ASN A 231 4.51 18.92 -7.49
C ASN A 231 4.70 18.86 -9.01
N ARG A 232 5.39 19.90 -9.47
CA ARG A 232 5.56 20.35 -10.87
C ARG A 232 6.34 19.39 -11.76
N ASP A 233 7.18 18.54 -11.17
CA ASP A 233 8.08 17.68 -11.93
C ASP A 233 7.47 16.31 -12.27
N LEU A 234 6.17 16.32 -12.60
CA LEU A 234 5.54 15.20 -13.29
C LEU A 234 6.33 14.81 -14.56
N LYS A 235 7.11 15.72 -15.16
CA LYS A 235 7.93 15.41 -16.35
C LYS A 235 9.02 14.38 -16.07
N THR A 236 9.70 14.46 -14.95
CA THR A 236 10.75 13.49 -14.57
C THR A 236 10.12 12.17 -14.12
N SER A 237 8.99 12.26 -13.43
CA SER A 237 8.18 11.10 -13.04
C SER A 237 7.51 10.44 -14.26
N VAL A 238 7.05 11.22 -15.25
CA VAL A 238 6.38 10.72 -16.47
C VAL A 238 7.26 9.79 -17.30
N ARG A 239 8.57 10.02 -17.38
CA ARG A 239 9.49 9.11 -18.10
C ARG A 239 9.62 7.73 -17.45
N CYS A 240 9.37 7.63 -16.15
CA CYS A 240 9.38 6.36 -15.41
C CYS A 240 7.99 5.71 -15.31
N TRP A 241 6.95 6.42 -15.73
CA TRP A 241 5.55 6.04 -15.58
C TRP A 241 4.89 6.19 -16.95
N ASN A 242 4.14 5.17 -17.40
CA ASN A 242 3.26 5.29 -18.56
C ASN A 242 2.07 6.22 -18.22
N LEU A 243 2.35 7.49 -17.93
CA LEU A 243 1.31 8.48 -17.70
C LEU A 243 0.62 8.79 -19.02
N ASN A 244 -0.70 8.90 -18.97
CA ASN A 244 -1.47 9.31 -20.12
C ASN A 244 -1.08 10.76 -20.50
N PRO A 245 -0.55 11.03 -21.72
CA PRO A 245 -0.14 12.37 -22.14
C PRO A 245 -1.27 13.40 -22.07
N LEU A 246 -2.51 13.00 -22.34
CA LEU A 246 -3.69 13.86 -22.25
C LEU A 246 -3.96 14.35 -20.81
N LEU A 247 -3.58 13.57 -19.81
CA LEU A 247 -3.70 13.95 -18.42
C LEU A 247 -2.66 15.00 -18.02
N VAL A 248 -1.44 14.88 -18.52
CA VAL A 248 -0.37 15.88 -18.31
C VAL A 248 -0.79 17.24 -18.85
N ASP A 249 -1.41 17.26 -20.02
CA ASP A 249 -1.93 18.51 -20.62
C ASP A 249 -3.14 19.07 -19.85
N ARG A 250 -4.01 18.22 -19.33
CA ARG A 250 -5.16 18.64 -18.51
C ARG A 250 -4.71 19.26 -17.18
N ILE A 251 -3.71 18.67 -16.54
CA ILE A 251 -3.08 19.21 -15.33
C ILE A 251 -2.44 20.57 -15.61
N ARG A 252 -1.71 20.72 -16.73
CA ARG A 252 -1.10 21.98 -17.15
C ARG A 252 -2.13 23.08 -17.41
N LYS A 253 -3.22 22.77 -18.12
CA LYS A 253 -4.29 23.73 -18.44
C LYS A 253 -5.00 24.21 -17.17
N LYS A 254 -5.42 23.31 -16.27
CA LYS A 254 -6.06 23.69 -15.00
C LYS A 254 -5.16 24.59 -14.16
N ARG A 255 -3.86 24.32 -14.15
CA ARG A 255 -2.89 25.11 -13.42
C ARG A 255 -2.68 26.51 -14.00
N ALA A 256 -2.52 26.63 -15.31
CA ALA A 256 -2.44 27.94 -15.98
C ALA A 256 -3.68 28.80 -15.67
N MET A 257 -4.86 28.19 -15.59
CA MET A 257 -6.10 28.89 -15.18
C MET A 257 -6.06 29.37 -13.73
N VAL A 258 -5.46 28.64 -12.81
CA VAL A 258 -5.31 29.03 -11.39
C VAL A 258 -4.27 30.15 -11.25
N GLU A 259 -3.12 30.01 -11.93
CA GLU A 259 -2.05 31.03 -11.93
C GLU A 259 -2.54 32.36 -12.51
N ASN A 260 -3.33 32.31 -13.59
CA ASN A 260 -3.95 33.52 -14.19
C ASN A 260 -5.03 34.14 -13.27
N ARG A 261 -5.72 33.38 -12.46
CA ARG A 261 -6.67 33.93 -11.46
C ARG A 261 -5.99 34.55 -10.27
N ILE A 262 -4.85 34.02 -9.82
CA ILE A 262 -4.06 34.59 -8.72
C ILE A 262 -3.31 35.83 -9.15
N GLY A 263 -2.83 35.89 -10.39
CA GLY A 263 -2.17 37.07 -10.96
C GLY A 263 -3.12 38.20 -11.41
N ALA A 264 -4.42 37.96 -11.36
CA ALA A 264 -5.47 38.96 -11.71
C ALA A 264 -6.19 39.55 -10.48
N LEU A 265 -5.69 39.28 -9.28
CA LEU A 265 -6.15 39.98 -8.07
C LEU A 265 -5.34 41.28 -7.91
N PRO A 266 -6.03 42.44 -7.73
CA PRO A 266 -5.41 43.75 -7.67
C PRO A 266 -4.52 43.92 -6.44
#